data_e1e643cbd117cab9ef31ab14021a95e1
#
_entry.id   e1e643cbd117cab9ef31ab14021a95e1
#
_cell.length_a   1.000
_cell.length_b   1.000
_cell.length_c   1.000
_cell.angle_alpha   90.00
_cell.angle_beta   90.00
_cell.angle_gamma   90.00
#
_symmetry.space_group_name_H-M   'P 1'
#
loop_
_entity.id
_entity.type
_entity.pdbx_description
1 polymer ?
#
loop_
_entity_poly.entity_id
_entity_poly.type
_entity_poly.pdbx_seq_one_letter_code
_entity_poly.pdbx_strand_id
1 'polypeptide(L)'
;MNTSDYQLQTGAALYPDALYNRPLSRVGRTSGQLVTIGGHLQSFASAAAWPGLAEAAGLGVCRLLLPDSLQKLIGYASGVDFLPSTPAGSIAQAALQEILQATADADGLAMGWDLSGNSDTTILLEHVIDKSDKPLALFGDGLVALRHRPKAIATSSSNCLILTQTEATKLAARLG
;
A
#
# COMPACT_ATOMS: atom_id res chain seq x y z
N MET A 1 14.33 20.00 15.30
CA MET A 1 14.59 18.57 15.23
C MET A 1 15.87 18.38 14.45
N ASN A 2 16.90 17.82 15.07
CA ASN A 2 18.26 17.77 14.50
C ASN A 2 18.33 16.54 13.58
N THR A 3 18.84 16.66 12.36
CA THR A 3 18.96 15.56 11.40
C THR A 3 19.81 14.39 11.88
N SER A 4 20.65 14.60 12.89
CA SER A 4 21.43 13.54 13.56
C SER A 4 20.59 12.54 14.35
N ASP A 5 19.37 12.89 14.72
CA ASP A 5 18.49 12.01 15.52
C ASP A 5 17.87 10.86 14.69
N TYR A 6 18.01 10.91 13.34
CA TYR A 6 17.46 9.91 12.44
C TYR A 6 18.47 8.84 11.98
N GLN A 7 19.73 8.96 12.38
CA GLN A 7 20.78 7.98 12.08
C GLN A 7 21.10 7.14 13.31
N LEU A 8 20.12 6.48 13.88
CA LEU A 8 20.38 5.37 14.81
C LEU A 8 20.87 4.16 14.00
N GLN A 9 22.14 4.16 13.63
CA GLN A 9 22.83 2.93 13.31
C GLN A 9 23.12 2.21 14.63
N THR A 10 22.20 1.35 15.00
CA THR A 10 22.54 0.33 15.99
C THR A 10 23.47 -0.68 15.31
N GLY A 11 24.55 -1.08 15.97
CA GLY A 11 25.47 -2.07 15.41
C GLY A 11 24.89 -3.47 15.21
N ALA A 12 23.59 -3.65 15.46
CA ALA A 12 22.80 -4.83 15.15
C ALA A 12 21.90 -4.51 13.95
N ALA A 13 21.81 -5.44 12.97
CA ALA A 13 20.86 -5.32 11.86
C ALA A 13 19.45 -5.17 12.43
N LEU A 14 18.72 -4.12 12.00
CA LEU A 14 17.33 -3.85 12.42
C LEU A 14 16.39 -5.04 12.14
N TYR A 15 16.73 -5.84 11.12
CA TYR A 15 15.96 -7.02 10.72
C TYR A 15 16.91 -8.18 10.36
N PRO A 16 17.65 -8.76 11.33
CA PRO A 16 18.59 -9.84 11.05
C PRO A 16 17.89 -11.04 10.40
N ASP A 17 16.68 -11.35 10.84
CA ASP A 17 15.88 -12.46 10.30
C ASP A 17 15.47 -12.24 8.84
N ALA A 18 15.15 -11.02 8.43
CA ALA A 18 14.81 -10.71 7.05
C ALA A 18 16.01 -10.88 6.11
N LEU A 19 17.24 -10.61 6.59
CA LEU A 19 18.45 -10.72 5.80
C LEU A 19 19.03 -12.13 5.77
N TYR A 20 18.99 -12.87 6.90
CA TYR A 20 19.65 -14.14 7.05
C TYR A 20 18.75 -15.36 6.90
N ASN A 21 17.45 -15.22 7.19
CA ASN A 21 16.48 -16.31 7.06
C ASN A 21 15.73 -16.28 5.72
N ARG A 22 16.09 -15.36 4.82
CA ARG A 22 15.51 -15.34 3.48
C ARG A 22 15.94 -16.59 2.72
N PRO A 23 15.04 -17.56 2.48
CA PRO A 23 15.39 -18.74 1.69
C PRO A 23 15.63 -18.27 0.25
N LEU A 24 16.86 -18.35 -0.21
CA LEU A 24 17.29 -17.95 -1.56
C LEU A 24 16.58 -18.72 -2.70
N SER A 25 15.81 -19.75 -2.37
CA SER A 25 15.19 -20.65 -3.35
C SER A 25 13.65 -20.65 -3.33
N ARG A 26 13.00 -19.76 -2.58
CA ARG A 26 11.53 -19.70 -2.58
C ARG A 26 11.04 -18.88 -3.77
N VAL A 27 10.23 -19.52 -4.60
CA VAL A 27 9.58 -18.91 -5.78
C VAL A 27 8.08 -19.02 -5.60
N GLY A 28 7.35 -18.03 -6.10
CA GLY A 28 5.89 -18.00 -6.04
C GLY A 28 5.34 -17.74 -4.63
N ARG A 29 4.17 -18.27 -4.33
CA ARG A 29 3.42 -18.00 -3.08
C ARG A 29 4.21 -18.20 -1.78
N THR A 30 5.24 -19.02 -1.79
CA THR A 30 6.07 -19.27 -0.60
C THR A 30 7.02 -18.13 -0.26
N SER A 31 7.20 -17.14 -1.15
CA SER A 31 8.04 -15.96 -0.92
C SER A 31 7.24 -14.72 -0.53
N GLY A 32 5.98 -14.91 -0.11
CA GLY A 32 5.08 -13.85 0.31
C GLY A 32 4.15 -13.36 -0.80
N GLN A 33 2.99 -12.89 -0.39
CA GLN A 33 1.94 -12.36 -1.27
C GLN A 33 1.56 -10.95 -0.80
N LEU A 34 1.68 -9.98 -1.69
CA LEU A 34 1.32 -8.59 -1.43
C LEU A 34 0.19 -8.16 -2.37
N VAL A 35 -0.83 -7.54 -1.81
CA VAL A 35 -1.81 -6.80 -2.59
C VAL A 35 -1.44 -5.33 -2.55
N THR A 36 -1.48 -4.67 -3.70
CA THR A 36 -1.22 -3.24 -3.82
C THR A 36 -2.41 -2.53 -4.42
N ILE A 37 -2.73 -1.36 -3.91
CA ILE A 37 -3.84 -0.53 -4.41
C ILE A 37 -3.26 0.81 -4.86
N GLY A 38 -3.56 1.20 -6.09
CA GLY A 38 -3.10 2.48 -6.63
C GLY A 38 -3.72 2.82 -7.98
N GLY A 39 -3.27 3.93 -8.54
CA GLY A 39 -3.65 4.37 -9.87
C GLY A 39 -5.01 5.09 -9.94
N HIS A 40 -5.07 6.04 -10.84
CA HIS A 40 -6.30 6.65 -11.33
C HIS A 40 -6.13 7.03 -12.81
N LEU A 41 -7.20 7.37 -13.49
CA LEU A 41 -7.19 7.56 -14.96
C LEU A 41 -6.11 8.52 -15.48
N GLN A 42 -5.71 9.53 -14.70
CA GLN A 42 -4.73 10.53 -15.10
C GLN A 42 -3.30 10.21 -14.65
N SER A 43 -3.13 9.31 -13.68
CA SER A 43 -1.83 8.89 -13.15
C SER A 43 -1.91 7.45 -12.63
N PHE A 44 -1.07 6.59 -13.17
CA PHE A 44 -0.99 5.17 -12.77
C PHE A 44 0.40 4.57 -13.00
N ALA A 45 1.35 5.34 -13.50
CA ALA A 45 2.65 4.82 -13.87
C ALA A 45 3.42 4.26 -12.68
N SER A 46 3.38 4.95 -11.52
CA SER A 46 4.04 4.49 -10.30
C SER A 46 3.39 3.20 -9.78
N ALA A 47 2.05 3.15 -9.78
CA ALA A 47 1.32 1.95 -9.39
C ALA A 47 1.62 0.76 -10.32
N ALA A 48 1.64 0.99 -11.64
CA ALA A 48 1.90 -0.06 -12.63
C ALA A 48 3.33 -0.61 -12.58
N ALA A 49 4.30 0.17 -12.11
CA ALA A 49 5.69 -0.29 -11.97
C ALA A 49 5.90 -1.23 -10.76
N TRP A 50 4.99 -1.21 -9.80
CA TRP A 50 5.18 -1.88 -8.51
C TRP A 50 5.32 -3.40 -8.60
N PRO A 51 4.50 -4.15 -9.36
CA PRO A 51 4.65 -5.60 -9.43
C PRO A 51 6.06 -6.03 -9.85
N GLY A 52 6.63 -5.38 -10.86
CA GLY A 52 7.99 -5.66 -11.31
C GLY A 52 9.05 -5.33 -10.26
N LEU A 53 8.89 -4.24 -9.52
CA LEU A 53 9.80 -3.88 -8.42
C LEU A 53 9.69 -4.87 -7.26
N ALA A 54 8.48 -5.30 -6.92
CA ALA A 54 8.24 -6.27 -5.87
C ALA A 54 8.85 -7.65 -6.21
N GLU A 55 8.70 -8.09 -7.45
CA GLU A 55 9.32 -9.32 -7.96
C GLU A 55 10.84 -9.22 -7.91
N ALA A 56 11.42 -8.11 -8.40
CA ALA A 56 12.86 -7.86 -8.33
C ALA A 56 13.39 -7.84 -6.89
N ALA A 57 12.58 -7.39 -5.93
CA ALA A 57 12.90 -7.47 -4.51
C ALA A 57 12.74 -8.88 -3.92
N GLY A 58 12.24 -9.85 -4.72
CA GLY A 58 12.08 -11.25 -4.34
C GLY A 58 10.76 -11.59 -3.68
N LEU A 59 9.74 -10.75 -3.84
CA LEU A 59 8.37 -11.09 -3.47
C LEU A 59 7.84 -12.20 -4.40
N GLY A 60 7.09 -13.15 -3.83
CA GLY A 60 6.59 -14.29 -4.60
C GLY A 60 5.41 -13.95 -5.50
N VAL A 61 4.47 -13.17 -4.99
CA VAL A 61 3.28 -12.73 -5.72
C VAL A 61 2.97 -11.28 -5.37
N CYS A 62 2.86 -10.43 -6.38
CA CYS A 62 2.31 -9.09 -6.23
C CYS A 62 1.04 -8.98 -7.05
N ARG A 63 -0.07 -8.64 -6.40
CA ARG A 63 -1.36 -8.40 -7.04
C ARG A 63 -1.67 -6.92 -6.99
N LEU A 64 -1.83 -6.30 -8.15
CA LEU A 64 -2.10 -4.87 -8.28
C LEU A 64 -3.59 -4.65 -8.56
N LEU A 65 -4.22 -3.83 -7.75
CA LEU A 65 -5.63 -3.43 -7.91
C LEU A 65 -5.69 -2.01 -8.47
N LEU A 66 -6.26 -1.87 -9.65
CA LEU A 66 -6.40 -0.62 -10.38
C LEU A 66 -7.88 -0.30 -10.66
N PRO A 67 -8.26 0.98 -10.87
CA PRO A 67 -9.62 1.30 -11.30
C PRO A 67 -9.91 0.77 -12.70
N ASP A 68 -11.12 0.27 -12.94
CA ASP A 68 -11.56 -0.29 -14.22
C ASP A 68 -11.55 0.71 -15.39
N SER A 69 -11.56 2.00 -15.07
CA SER A 69 -11.33 3.07 -16.06
C SER A 69 -10.00 2.93 -16.81
N LEU A 70 -9.01 2.24 -16.23
CA LEU A 70 -7.71 1.95 -16.85
C LEU A 70 -7.69 0.68 -17.68
N GLN A 71 -8.72 -0.17 -17.59
CA GLN A 71 -8.73 -1.49 -18.26
C GLN A 71 -8.54 -1.39 -19.76
N LYS A 72 -9.13 -0.39 -20.42
CA LYS A 72 -8.98 -0.18 -21.87
C LYS A 72 -7.58 0.30 -22.25
N LEU A 73 -6.88 0.99 -21.37
CA LEU A 73 -5.54 1.51 -21.62
C LEU A 73 -4.46 0.46 -21.38
N ILE A 74 -4.61 -0.35 -20.34
CA ILE A 74 -3.61 -1.33 -19.89
C ILE A 74 -3.85 -2.68 -20.58
N GLY A 75 -5.12 -3.01 -20.86
CA GLY A 75 -5.51 -4.33 -21.35
C GLY A 75 -5.37 -5.40 -20.27
N TYR A 76 -5.21 -6.65 -20.68
CA TYR A 76 -4.97 -7.75 -19.76
C TYR A 76 -3.49 -7.79 -19.36
N ALA A 77 -3.23 -7.76 -18.06
CA ALA A 77 -1.90 -7.93 -17.51
C ALA A 77 -1.97 -8.92 -16.34
N SER A 78 -1.04 -9.87 -16.30
CA SER A 78 -0.98 -10.86 -15.21
C SER A 78 -0.72 -10.18 -13.87
N GLY A 79 -1.46 -10.57 -12.85
CA GLY A 79 -1.34 -9.98 -11.51
C GLY A 79 -2.01 -8.60 -11.36
N VAL A 80 -2.76 -8.15 -12.37
CA VAL A 80 -3.55 -6.91 -12.31
C VAL A 80 -5.03 -7.24 -12.31
N ASP A 81 -5.75 -6.71 -11.34
CA ASP A 81 -7.21 -6.76 -11.27
C ASP A 81 -7.80 -5.36 -11.33
N PHE A 82 -8.98 -5.26 -11.90
CA PHE A 82 -9.67 -4.00 -12.07
C PHE A 82 -10.87 -3.90 -11.13
N LEU A 83 -10.93 -2.80 -10.41
CA LEU A 83 -11.95 -2.48 -9.42
C LEU A 83 -12.94 -1.44 -9.96
N PRO A 84 -14.19 -1.40 -9.47
CA PRO A 84 -15.14 -0.35 -9.79
C PRO A 84 -14.53 1.04 -9.63
N SER A 85 -14.71 1.90 -10.64
CA SER A 85 -14.22 3.27 -10.62
C SER A 85 -15.33 4.30 -10.50
N THR A 86 -14.98 5.47 -10.00
CA THR A 86 -15.81 6.67 -10.04
C THR A 86 -15.87 7.22 -11.47
N PRO A 87 -16.84 8.10 -11.80
CA PRO A 87 -16.84 8.80 -13.09
C PRO A 87 -15.57 9.60 -13.38
N ALA A 88 -14.83 10.00 -12.35
CA ALA A 88 -13.54 10.69 -12.48
C ALA A 88 -12.36 9.71 -12.72
N GLY A 89 -12.61 8.41 -12.76
CA GLY A 89 -11.58 7.40 -13.04
C GLY A 89 -10.70 7.02 -11.86
N SER A 90 -11.15 7.28 -10.64
CA SER A 90 -10.50 6.83 -9.39
C SER A 90 -11.22 5.61 -8.85
N ILE A 91 -10.62 4.85 -7.94
CA ILE A 91 -11.28 3.69 -7.32
C ILE A 91 -12.49 4.15 -6.51
N ALA A 92 -13.65 3.56 -6.77
CA ALA A 92 -14.91 3.90 -6.11
C ALA A 92 -15.05 3.19 -4.75
N GLN A 93 -15.84 3.77 -3.86
CA GLN A 93 -16.16 3.19 -2.55
C GLN A 93 -16.80 1.79 -2.67
N ALA A 94 -17.51 1.51 -3.76
CA ALA A 94 -18.11 0.21 -4.05
C ALA A 94 -17.08 -0.94 -4.12
N ALA A 95 -15.80 -0.65 -4.39
CA ALA A 95 -14.72 -1.63 -4.51
C ALA A 95 -14.32 -2.30 -3.17
N LEU A 96 -14.85 -1.84 -2.03
CA LEU A 96 -14.42 -2.31 -0.70
C LEU A 96 -14.44 -3.84 -0.55
N GLN A 97 -15.53 -4.48 -0.95
CA GLN A 97 -15.66 -5.94 -0.79
C GLN A 97 -14.67 -6.72 -1.67
N GLU A 98 -14.43 -6.25 -2.89
CA GLU A 98 -13.47 -6.85 -3.80
C GLU A 98 -12.03 -6.71 -3.29
N ILE A 99 -11.70 -5.55 -2.69
CA ILE A 99 -10.41 -5.35 -2.03
C ILE A 99 -10.23 -6.31 -0.86
N LEU A 100 -11.20 -6.41 0.05
CA LEU A 100 -11.14 -7.30 1.19
C LEU A 100 -11.02 -8.77 0.75
N GLN A 101 -11.73 -9.17 -0.30
CA GLN A 101 -11.63 -10.50 -0.87
C GLN A 101 -10.25 -10.74 -1.48
N ALA A 102 -9.70 -9.77 -2.24
CA ALA A 102 -8.38 -9.88 -2.84
C ALA A 102 -7.27 -10.00 -1.79
N THR A 103 -7.46 -9.38 -0.63
CA THR A 103 -6.49 -9.38 0.47
C THR A 103 -6.62 -10.58 1.42
N ALA A 104 -7.68 -11.38 1.31
CA ALA A 104 -7.93 -12.50 2.23
C ALA A 104 -6.74 -13.46 2.37
N ASP A 105 -6.13 -13.83 1.23
CA ASP A 105 -4.99 -14.76 1.17
C ASP A 105 -3.63 -14.04 1.11
N ALA A 106 -3.60 -12.71 1.23
CA ALA A 106 -2.36 -11.94 1.20
C ALA A 106 -1.67 -11.88 2.56
N ASP A 107 -0.36 -11.71 2.56
CA ASP A 107 0.45 -11.50 3.76
C ASP A 107 0.50 -10.01 4.15
N GLY A 108 0.12 -9.11 3.24
CA GLY A 108 0.09 -7.68 3.49
C GLY A 108 -0.62 -6.89 2.38
N LEU A 109 -0.92 -5.64 2.70
CA LEU A 109 -1.58 -4.70 1.81
C LEU A 109 -0.78 -3.39 1.76
N ALA A 110 -0.51 -2.89 0.56
CA ALA A 110 0.16 -1.61 0.36
C ALA A 110 -0.74 -0.62 -0.40
N MET A 111 -0.82 0.62 0.07
CA MET A 111 -1.65 1.65 -0.51
C MET A 111 -0.88 2.97 -0.59
N GLY A 112 -0.84 3.61 -1.77
CA GLY A 112 -0.16 4.89 -1.83
C GLY A 112 0.17 5.49 -3.17
N TRP A 113 0.32 4.69 -4.22
CA TRP A 113 0.73 5.23 -5.53
C TRP A 113 -0.45 5.73 -6.35
N ASP A 114 -0.32 6.97 -6.83
CA ASP A 114 -1.24 7.54 -7.81
C ASP A 114 -2.73 7.42 -7.39
N LEU A 115 -3.03 7.46 -6.09
CA LEU A 115 -4.38 7.53 -5.57
C LEU A 115 -4.85 8.98 -5.62
N SER A 116 -5.94 9.24 -6.29
CA SER A 116 -6.47 10.60 -6.37
C SER A 116 -6.95 11.11 -5.01
N GLY A 117 -6.91 12.43 -4.79
CA GLY A 117 -7.50 13.10 -3.62
C GLY A 117 -9.04 13.12 -3.61
N ASN A 118 -9.68 12.22 -4.34
CA ASN A 118 -11.14 12.09 -4.42
C ASN A 118 -11.70 11.62 -3.07
N SER A 119 -12.80 12.21 -2.64
CA SER A 119 -13.47 11.88 -1.38
C SER A 119 -13.92 10.41 -1.32
N ASP A 120 -14.46 9.88 -2.42
CA ASP A 120 -14.89 8.48 -2.52
C ASP A 120 -13.74 7.52 -2.25
N THR A 121 -12.59 7.75 -2.91
CA THR A 121 -11.39 6.95 -2.69
C THR A 121 -10.87 7.10 -1.27
N THR A 122 -10.90 8.31 -0.70
CA THR A 122 -10.47 8.55 0.68
C THR A 122 -11.30 7.74 1.68
N ILE A 123 -12.63 7.77 1.54
CA ILE A 123 -13.56 7.03 2.40
C ILE A 123 -13.34 5.50 2.22
N LEU A 124 -13.12 5.05 0.98
CA LEU A 124 -12.77 3.67 0.71
C LEU A 124 -11.52 3.23 1.49
N LEU A 125 -10.43 4.01 1.41
CA LEU A 125 -9.18 3.70 2.09
C LEU A 125 -9.34 3.68 3.61
N GLU A 126 -10.12 4.61 4.17
CA GLU A 126 -10.48 4.60 5.60
C GLU A 126 -11.18 3.30 5.99
N HIS A 127 -12.15 2.84 5.18
CA HIS A 127 -12.85 1.58 5.42
C HIS A 127 -11.93 0.35 5.24
N VAL A 128 -10.99 0.39 4.31
CA VAL A 128 -10.00 -0.69 4.14
C VAL A 128 -9.12 -0.78 5.38
N ILE A 129 -8.63 0.35 5.90
CA ILE A 129 -7.83 0.40 7.14
C ILE A 129 -8.60 -0.18 8.33
N ASP A 130 -9.89 0.16 8.45
CA ASP A 130 -10.72 -0.30 9.57
C ASP A 130 -11.06 -1.79 9.51
N LYS A 131 -11.19 -2.36 8.32
CA LYS A 131 -11.72 -3.71 8.13
C LYS A 131 -10.68 -4.75 7.76
N SER A 132 -9.49 -4.31 7.32
CA SER A 132 -8.40 -5.23 7.01
C SER A 132 -7.75 -5.72 8.30
N ASP A 133 -7.55 -7.04 8.38
CA ASP A 133 -6.76 -7.70 9.42
C ASP A 133 -5.29 -7.87 9.02
N LYS A 134 -4.91 -7.42 7.83
CA LYS A 134 -3.58 -7.59 7.26
C LYS A 134 -2.63 -6.45 7.66
N PRO A 135 -1.33 -6.73 7.76
CA PRO A 135 -0.31 -5.69 7.85
C PRO A 135 -0.47 -4.66 6.73
N LEU A 136 -0.47 -3.38 7.08
CA LEU A 136 -0.68 -2.28 6.14
C LEU A 136 0.60 -1.49 5.92
N ALA A 137 0.92 -1.21 4.66
CA ALA A 137 1.93 -0.24 4.28
C ALA A 137 1.24 0.98 3.64
N LEU A 138 1.37 2.16 4.27
CA LEU A 138 0.79 3.41 3.77
C LEU A 138 1.87 4.42 3.44
N PHE A 139 1.74 5.07 2.30
CA PHE A 139 2.67 6.10 1.82
C PHE A 139 1.99 7.00 0.77
N GLY A 140 2.62 8.14 0.46
CA GLY A 140 2.13 9.05 -0.57
C GLY A 140 0.66 9.39 -0.41
N ASP A 141 -0.12 9.22 -1.47
CA ASP A 141 -1.55 9.54 -1.47
C ASP A 141 -2.37 8.68 -0.51
N GLY A 142 -1.91 7.45 -0.19
CA GLY A 142 -2.57 6.58 0.78
C GLY A 142 -2.61 7.15 2.19
N LEU A 143 -1.71 8.08 2.52
CA LEU A 143 -1.69 8.76 3.81
C LEU A 143 -2.90 9.70 4.02
N VAL A 144 -3.64 10.01 2.96
CA VAL A 144 -4.85 10.84 3.07
C VAL A 144 -5.90 10.20 3.97
N ALA A 145 -5.99 8.87 3.98
CA ALA A 145 -6.91 8.13 4.82
C ALA A 145 -6.65 8.31 6.33
N LEU A 146 -5.43 8.71 6.71
CA LEU A 146 -5.10 9.00 8.10
C LEU A 146 -5.52 10.40 8.56
N ARG A 147 -6.02 11.25 7.66
CA ARG A 147 -6.43 12.63 8.02
C ARG A 147 -7.51 12.64 9.07
N HIS A 148 -8.48 11.75 8.98
CA HIS A 148 -9.61 11.67 9.90
C HIS A 148 -9.43 10.56 10.95
N ARG A 149 -8.47 9.66 10.75
CA ARG A 149 -8.24 8.50 11.62
C ARG A 149 -6.76 8.29 11.92
N PRO A 150 -6.06 9.28 12.50
CA PRO A 150 -4.62 9.19 12.71
C PRO A 150 -4.20 8.05 13.64
N LYS A 151 -5.10 7.61 14.54
CA LYS A 151 -4.85 6.52 15.49
C LYS A 151 -5.08 5.13 14.91
N ALA A 152 -5.76 4.99 13.78
CA ALA A 152 -6.12 3.69 13.22
C ALA A 152 -4.89 2.83 12.91
N ILE A 153 -3.78 3.45 12.49
CA ILE A 153 -2.56 2.72 12.16
C ILE A 153 -1.73 2.34 13.39
N ALA A 154 -1.91 3.02 14.52
CA ALA A 154 -1.20 2.74 15.75
C ALA A 154 -1.71 1.48 16.47
N THR A 155 -2.81 0.91 15.99
CA THR A 155 -3.44 -0.28 16.61
C THR A 155 -2.70 -1.58 16.33
N SER A 156 -1.81 -1.61 15.33
CA SER A 156 -1.03 -2.80 14.99
C SER A 156 0.45 -2.45 14.83
N SER A 157 1.31 -3.21 15.51
CA SER A 157 2.76 -3.12 15.37
C SER A 157 3.28 -3.61 14.02
N SER A 158 2.43 -4.28 13.23
CA SER A 158 2.75 -4.78 11.89
C SER A 158 2.53 -3.74 10.80
N ASN A 159 1.94 -2.59 11.11
CA ASN A 159 1.72 -1.53 10.13
C ASN A 159 2.99 -0.71 9.88
N CYS A 160 3.20 -0.30 8.63
CA CYS A 160 4.33 0.48 8.17
C CYS A 160 3.86 1.79 7.56
N LEU A 161 4.44 2.91 8.01
CA LEU A 161 4.25 4.21 7.39
C LEU A 161 5.55 4.66 6.73
N ILE A 162 5.48 5.00 5.46
CA ILE A 162 6.58 5.62 4.73
C ILE A 162 6.24 7.08 4.55
N LEU A 163 6.93 7.94 5.28
CA LEU A 163 6.63 9.36 5.40
C LEU A 163 7.82 10.20 4.98
N THR A 164 7.56 11.29 4.28
CA THR A 164 8.51 12.40 4.23
C THR A 164 8.56 13.11 5.58
N GLN A 165 9.62 13.86 5.83
CA GLN A 165 9.74 14.63 7.07
C GLN A 165 8.54 15.57 7.29
N THR A 166 8.06 16.19 6.24
CA THR A 166 6.88 17.09 6.29
C THR A 166 5.61 16.33 6.68
N GLU A 167 5.39 15.16 6.12
CA GLU A 167 4.24 14.30 6.45
C GLU A 167 4.32 13.80 7.88
N ALA A 168 5.49 13.37 8.31
CA ALA A 168 5.72 12.94 9.70
C ALA A 168 5.40 14.05 10.71
N THR A 169 5.85 15.29 10.44
CA THR A 169 5.57 16.45 11.29
C THR A 169 4.06 16.75 11.35
N LYS A 170 3.38 16.70 10.20
CA LYS A 170 1.92 16.93 10.14
C LYS A 170 1.14 15.84 10.86
N LEU A 171 1.57 14.59 10.73
CA LEU A 171 0.91 13.46 11.41
C LEU A 171 1.13 13.53 12.92
N ALA A 172 2.36 13.78 13.37
CA ALA A 172 2.69 13.94 14.78
C ALA A 172 1.86 15.05 15.45
N ALA A 173 1.68 16.19 14.79
CA ALA A 173 0.84 17.30 15.30
C ALA A 173 -0.64 16.93 15.45
N ARG A 174 -1.11 15.84 14.82
CA ARG A 174 -2.50 15.35 14.93
C ARG A 174 -2.67 14.24 15.97
N LEU A 175 -1.57 13.57 16.31
CA LEU A 175 -1.57 12.49 17.30
C LEU A 175 -1.40 13.00 18.74
N GLY A 176 -0.74 14.16 18.87
CA GLY A 176 -0.39 14.78 20.13
C GLY A 176 -1.24 15.78 20.67
#